data_4d4c853ee30b87d1651e2aa5fd9a6838
#
_entry.id   4d4c853ee30b87d1651e2aa5fd9a6838
#
_cell.length_a   1.000
_cell.length_b   1.000
_cell.length_c   1.000
_cell.angle_alpha   90.00
_cell.angle_beta   90.00
_cell.angle_gamma   90.00
#
_symmetry.space_group_name_H-M   'P 1'
#
loop_
_entity.id
_entity.type
_entity.pdbx_description
1 polymer ?
#
loop_
_entity_poly.entity_id
_entity_poly.type
_entity_poly.pdbx_seq_one_letter_code
_entity_poly.pdbx_strand_id
1 'polypeptide(L)'
;MNSKLRSTSSVIVGLVLVGVLLQSFGGNAAAQSNREGRLQGTWRVQVNPRNCQTGAPIPSFAVLLSFARGGTLTEVMNPEAFLPGQRTTGLGVWSHTQGNTYKAVWDAFILSDTPETVPGFKFKRGVQRLMWDIEIDGDRATIAASSQFFDTNGNPLIATCASATGTRFEDAQDED
;
A
#
# COMPACT_ATOMS: atom_id res chain seq x y z
N MET A 1 -57.07 43.77 26.71
CA MET A 1 -57.39 42.60 25.86
C MET A 1 -56.50 42.63 24.65
N ASN A 2 -55.88 41.51 24.29
CA ASN A 2 -55.05 41.20 23.14
C ASN A 2 -53.55 41.28 23.37
N SER A 3 -53.06 40.17 23.86
CA SER A 3 -51.65 39.75 23.68
C SER A 3 -51.67 38.25 23.55
N LYS A 4 -51.38 37.71 22.34
CA LYS A 4 -50.86 36.36 22.08
C LYS A 4 -50.88 36.11 20.59
N LEU A 5 -49.74 36.39 19.95
CA LEU A 5 -49.36 35.77 18.68
C LEU A 5 -47.92 36.21 18.29
N ARG A 6 -46.93 35.62 18.94
CA ARG A 6 -45.54 35.66 18.50
C ARG A 6 -44.79 34.48 19.17
N SER A 7 -44.83 33.32 18.62
CA SER A 7 -43.85 32.27 18.96
C SER A 7 -43.97 30.97 18.16
N THR A 8 -44.11 31.00 16.85
CA THR A 8 -44.07 29.73 16.08
C THR A 8 -43.17 29.75 14.85
N SER A 9 -42.64 30.91 14.47
CA SER A 9 -41.83 30.98 13.23
C SER A 9 -40.33 30.66 13.39
N SER A 10 -39.79 30.73 14.62
CA SER A 10 -38.33 30.54 14.83
C SER A 10 -37.88 29.08 14.93
N VAL A 11 -38.77 28.17 15.29
CA VAL A 11 -38.41 26.76 15.47
C VAL A 11 -38.31 26.02 14.15
N ILE A 12 -39.09 26.36 13.12
CA ILE A 12 -39.09 25.69 11.82
C ILE A 12 -37.84 26.04 11.01
N VAL A 13 -37.33 27.28 11.10
CA VAL A 13 -36.12 27.69 10.39
C VAL A 13 -34.87 27.02 10.95
N GLY A 14 -34.81 26.77 12.25
CA GLY A 14 -33.68 26.08 12.89
C GLY A 14 -33.59 24.60 12.50
N LEU A 15 -34.72 23.91 12.31
CA LEU A 15 -34.77 22.50 11.97
C LEU A 15 -34.38 22.24 10.51
N VAL A 16 -34.68 23.15 9.59
CA VAL A 16 -34.30 23.05 8.18
C VAL A 16 -32.80 23.29 8.00
N LEU A 17 -32.19 24.20 8.74
CA LEU A 17 -30.74 24.48 8.68
C LEU A 17 -29.89 23.33 9.21
N VAL A 18 -30.33 22.64 10.28
CA VAL A 18 -29.63 21.47 10.81
C VAL A 18 -29.72 20.27 9.85
N GLY A 19 -30.84 20.10 9.15
CA GLY A 19 -31.01 19.03 8.16
C GLY A 19 -30.10 19.18 6.93
N VAL A 20 -29.83 20.40 6.48
CA VAL A 20 -28.97 20.66 5.30
C VAL A 20 -27.48 20.47 5.65
N LEU A 21 -27.06 20.76 6.89
CA LEU A 21 -25.67 20.56 7.32
C LEU A 21 -25.29 19.07 7.49
N LEU A 22 -26.25 18.20 7.83
CA LEU A 22 -25.99 16.76 7.99
C LEU A 22 -25.86 16.02 6.66
N GLN A 23 -26.39 16.53 5.56
CA GLN A 23 -26.28 15.89 4.23
C GLN A 23 -24.92 16.14 3.55
N SER A 24 -24.16 17.14 3.98
CA SER A 24 -22.87 17.50 3.35
C SER A 24 -21.71 16.59 3.75
N PHE A 25 -21.84 15.80 4.81
CA PHE A 25 -20.75 14.93 5.31
C PHE A 25 -20.82 13.47 4.80
N GLY A 26 -21.95 13.04 4.24
CA GLY A 26 -22.11 11.64 3.79
C GLY A 26 -21.49 11.32 2.43
N GLY A 27 -21.36 12.29 1.54
CA GLY A 27 -20.91 12.05 0.16
C GLY A 27 -19.43 11.72 0.01
N ASN A 28 -18.56 12.27 0.86
CA ASN A 28 -17.12 12.09 0.74
C ASN A 28 -16.65 10.74 1.29
N ALA A 29 -17.26 10.22 2.35
CA ALA A 29 -16.87 8.95 2.95
C ALA A 29 -17.18 7.75 2.05
N ALA A 30 -18.32 7.72 1.36
CA ALA A 30 -18.69 6.65 0.45
C ALA A 30 -17.84 6.66 -0.83
N ALA A 31 -17.51 7.85 -1.38
CA ALA A 31 -16.63 7.98 -2.54
C ALA A 31 -15.19 7.58 -2.21
N GLN A 32 -14.72 7.82 -1.00
CA GLN A 32 -13.40 7.45 -0.53
C GLN A 32 -13.30 5.93 -0.31
N SER A 33 -14.31 5.31 0.31
CA SER A 33 -14.34 3.86 0.52
C SER A 33 -14.37 3.07 -0.79
N ASN A 34 -15.04 3.56 -1.83
CA ASN A 34 -15.04 2.94 -3.16
C ASN A 34 -13.69 3.06 -3.89
N ARG A 35 -12.92 4.10 -3.64
CA ARG A 35 -11.59 4.28 -4.24
C ARG A 35 -10.54 3.46 -3.52
N GLU A 36 -10.59 3.39 -2.19
CA GLU A 36 -9.74 2.49 -1.39
C GLU A 36 -9.98 1.03 -1.77
N GLY A 37 -11.22 0.65 -2.07
CA GLY A 37 -11.60 -0.72 -2.45
C GLY A 37 -10.88 -1.28 -3.68
N ARG A 38 -10.39 -0.43 -4.58
CA ARG A 38 -9.76 -0.91 -5.82
C ARG A 38 -8.42 -1.61 -5.63
N LEU A 39 -7.61 -1.21 -4.64
CA LEU A 39 -6.34 -1.88 -4.35
C LEU A 39 -6.52 -3.14 -3.50
N GLN A 40 -7.63 -3.24 -2.74
CA GLN A 40 -7.89 -4.37 -1.86
C GLN A 40 -7.84 -5.70 -2.60
N GLY A 41 -7.40 -6.74 -1.92
CA GLY A 41 -7.27 -8.08 -2.45
C GLY A 41 -5.83 -8.55 -2.53
N THR A 42 -5.64 -9.69 -3.18
CA THR A 42 -4.33 -10.33 -3.34
C THR A 42 -3.81 -10.11 -4.75
N TRP A 43 -2.51 -9.79 -4.84
CA TRP A 43 -1.84 -9.46 -6.08
C TRP A 43 -0.58 -10.30 -6.24
N ARG A 44 -0.35 -10.77 -7.45
CA ARG A 44 0.95 -11.29 -7.87
C ARG A 44 1.69 -10.18 -8.61
N VAL A 45 2.88 -9.86 -8.15
CA VAL A 45 3.68 -8.76 -8.67
C VAL A 45 5.03 -9.29 -9.15
N GLN A 46 5.41 -8.96 -10.38
CA GLN A 46 6.74 -9.19 -10.92
C GLN A 46 7.59 -7.94 -10.71
N VAL A 47 8.66 -8.06 -9.95
CA VAL A 47 9.58 -6.97 -9.60
C VAL A 47 10.85 -7.07 -10.44
N ASN A 48 11.26 -5.95 -11.03
CA ASN A 48 12.48 -5.80 -11.82
C ASN A 48 13.40 -4.79 -11.10
N PRO A 49 14.22 -5.24 -10.14
CA PRO A 49 15.06 -4.37 -9.35
C PRO A 49 16.31 -3.94 -10.12
N ARG A 50 16.86 -2.81 -9.70
CA ARG A 50 18.11 -2.25 -10.23
C ARG A 50 18.84 -1.49 -9.13
N ASN A 51 20.13 -1.34 -9.30
CA ASN A 51 20.90 -0.40 -8.49
C ASN A 51 20.44 1.03 -8.81
N CYS A 52 20.06 1.81 -7.79
CA CYS A 52 19.54 3.17 -7.97
C CYS A 52 20.59 4.13 -8.58
N GLN A 53 21.89 3.90 -8.31
CA GLN A 53 22.97 4.80 -8.72
C GLN A 53 23.44 4.52 -10.14
N THR A 54 23.63 3.23 -10.47
CA THR A 54 24.22 2.80 -11.74
C THR A 54 23.18 2.38 -12.79
N GLY A 55 21.94 2.10 -12.37
CA GLY A 55 20.90 1.51 -13.19
C GLY A 55 21.11 0.03 -13.51
N ALA A 56 22.20 -0.59 -13.03
CA ALA A 56 22.52 -1.99 -13.30
C ALA A 56 21.36 -2.91 -12.84
N PRO A 57 20.88 -3.81 -13.69
CA PRO A 57 19.78 -4.71 -13.37
C PRO A 57 20.20 -5.75 -12.32
N ILE A 58 19.23 -6.14 -11.50
CA ILE A 58 19.32 -7.22 -10.52
C ILE A 58 18.32 -8.29 -10.96
N PRO A 59 18.53 -9.58 -10.68
CA PRO A 59 17.58 -10.62 -11.03
C PRO A 59 16.16 -10.31 -10.57
N SER A 60 15.20 -10.48 -11.49
CA SER A 60 13.78 -10.24 -11.24
C SER A 60 13.19 -11.35 -10.39
N PHE A 61 12.19 -11.02 -9.57
CA PHE A 61 11.53 -11.98 -8.70
C PHE A 61 10.04 -11.67 -8.56
N ALA A 62 9.28 -12.66 -8.09
CA ALA A 62 7.86 -12.52 -7.82
C ALA A 62 7.60 -12.19 -6.35
N VAL A 63 6.53 -11.41 -6.12
CA VAL A 63 6.03 -11.03 -4.80
C VAL A 63 4.54 -11.30 -4.76
N LEU A 64 4.03 -11.79 -3.64
CA LEU A 64 2.62 -11.84 -3.32
C LEU A 64 2.31 -10.75 -2.32
N LEU A 65 1.33 -9.90 -2.63
CA LEU A 65 0.86 -8.81 -1.78
C LEU A 65 -0.61 -9.02 -1.45
N SER A 66 -0.97 -8.84 -0.20
CA SER A 66 -2.36 -8.78 0.25
C SER A 66 -2.62 -7.40 0.84
N PHE A 67 -3.54 -6.66 0.23
CA PHE A 67 -3.99 -5.35 0.69
C PHE A 67 -5.33 -5.50 1.40
N ALA A 68 -5.32 -5.41 2.72
CA ALA A 68 -6.52 -5.56 3.53
C ALA A 68 -7.30 -4.23 3.63
N ARG A 69 -8.61 -4.34 3.80
CA ARG A 69 -9.45 -3.20 4.15
C ARG A 69 -8.94 -2.56 5.44
N GLY A 70 -8.91 -1.22 5.47
CA GLY A 70 -8.38 -0.48 6.62
C GLY A 70 -6.89 -0.14 6.51
N GLY A 71 -6.27 -0.38 5.33
CA GLY A 71 -4.96 0.17 5.02
C GLY A 71 -3.76 -0.66 5.49
N THR A 72 -3.94 -1.91 5.88
CA THR A 72 -2.82 -2.81 6.19
C THR A 72 -2.44 -3.66 4.99
N LEU A 73 -1.16 -4.04 4.90
CA LEU A 73 -0.67 -4.95 3.88
C LEU A 73 0.24 -6.03 4.46
N THR A 74 0.25 -7.16 3.77
CA THR A 74 1.17 -8.27 4.00
C THR A 74 1.88 -8.60 2.70
N GLU A 75 3.18 -8.90 2.77
CA GLU A 75 4.00 -9.22 1.61
C GLU A 75 4.80 -10.48 1.84
N VAL A 76 4.82 -11.35 0.82
CA VAL A 76 5.72 -12.50 0.75
C VAL A 76 6.51 -12.42 -0.54
N MET A 77 7.84 -12.45 -0.44
CA MET A 77 8.73 -12.46 -1.61
C MET A 77 9.67 -13.67 -1.56
N ASN A 78 10.16 -14.08 -2.73
CA ASN A 78 11.15 -15.15 -2.87
C ASN A 78 12.27 -14.72 -3.82
N PRO A 79 13.09 -13.71 -3.48
CA PRO A 79 14.24 -13.33 -4.28
C PRO A 79 15.42 -14.29 -4.04
N GLU A 80 16.22 -14.56 -5.08
CA GLU A 80 17.43 -15.39 -4.99
C GLU A 80 18.48 -14.83 -4.01
N ALA A 81 18.40 -13.53 -3.71
CA ALA A 81 19.32 -12.86 -2.79
C ALA A 81 19.16 -13.28 -1.31
N PHE A 82 18.06 -13.95 -0.96
CA PHE A 82 17.81 -14.43 0.38
C PHE A 82 17.65 -15.96 0.39
N LEU A 83 18.37 -16.62 1.28
CA LEU A 83 18.11 -18.03 1.56
C LEU A 83 16.79 -18.19 2.33
N PRO A 84 16.14 -19.36 2.25
CA PRO A 84 14.95 -19.63 3.03
C PRO A 84 15.15 -19.31 4.53
N GLY A 85 14.21 -18.56 5.10
CA GLY A 85 14.26 -18.17 6.51
C GLY A 85 15.18 -17.00 6.85
N GLN A 86 15.90 -16.40 5.91
CA GLN A 86 16.75 -15.22 6.18
C GLN A 86 15.96 -13.91 6.27
N ARG A 87 14.77 -13.86 5.67
CA ARG A 87 13.90 -12.68 5.66
C ARG A 87 12.48 -13.07 6.10
N THR A 88 11.87 -12.23 6.92
CA THR A 88 10.48 -12.43 7.33
C THR A 88 9.51 -11.99 6.24
N THR A 89 8.25 -12.37 6.40
CA THR A 89 7.11 -11.71 5.77
C THR A 89 7.15 -10.21 6.06
N GLY A 90 6.84 -9.40 5.06
CA GLY A 90 6.73 -7.94 5.20
C GLY A 90 5.35 -7.56 5.73
N LEU A 91 5.31 -6.59 6.63
CA LEU A 91 4.09 -6.04 7.22
C LEU A 91 4.12 -4.52 7.14
N GLY A 92 3.01 -3.91 6.77
CA GLY A 92 2.95 -2.47 6.64
C GLY A 92 1.58 -1.90 6.36
N VAL A 93 1.59 -0.71 5.78
CA VAL A 93 0.38 0.08 5.52
C VAL A 93 0.35 0.58 4.08
N TRP A 94 -0.86 0.82 3.61
CA TRP A 94 -1.11 1.46 2.32
C TRP A 94 -2.20 2.52 2.45
N SER A 95 -2.20 3.47 1.54
CA SER A 95 -3.20 4.54 1.47
C SER A 95 -3.47 4.95 0.03
N HIS A 96 -4.71 5.34 -0.23
CA HIS A 96 -5.08 6.00 -1.47
C HIS A 96 -4.52 7.43 -1.49
N THR A 97 -3.96 7.86 -2.61
CA THR A 97 -3.45 9.23 -2.78
C THR A 97 -4.39 10.07 -3.65
N GLN A 98 -4.57 9.68 -4.90
CA GLN A 98 -5.50 10.36 -5.82
C GLN A 98 -5.88 9.44 -6.98
N GLY A 99 -7.09 9.61 -7.53
CA GLY A 99 -7.52 8.87 -8.72
C GLY A 99 -7.45 7.36 -8.54
N ASN A 100 -6.53 6.72 -9.26
CA ASN A 100 -6.23 5.29 -9.21
C ASN A 100 -4.82 5.02 -8.62
N THR A 101 -4.22 6.00 -7.93
CA THR A 101 -2.88 5.89 -7.37
C THR A 101 -2.89 5.69 -5.86
N TYR A 102 -1.93 4.92 -5.38
CA TYR A 102 -1.78 4.51 -3.98
C TYR A 102 -0.31 4.55 -3.58
N LYS A 103 -0.07 4.68 -2.28
CA LYS A 103 1.25 4.50 -1.66
C LYS A 103 1.20 3.35 -0.69
N ALA A 104 2.30 2.59 -0.64
CA ALA A 104 2.46 1.51 0.31
C ALA A 104 3.86 1.57 0.93
N VAL A 105 3.95 1.31 2.24
CA VAL A 105 5.20 1.24 3.00
C VAL A 105 5.13 0.06 3.94
N TRP A 106 6.18 -0.75 3.96
CA TRP A 106 6.27 -1.88 4.87
C TRP A 106 7.71 -2.23 5.21
N ASP A 107 7.88 -2.92 6.32
CA ASP A 107 9.15 -3.42 6.79
C ASP A 107 9.16 -4.95 6.84
N ALA A 108 10.32 -5.53 6.59
CA ALA A 108 10.63 -6.92 6.83
C ALA A 108 11.97 -7.04 7.55
N PHE A 109 12.09 -8.01 8.46
CA PHE A 109 13.36 -8.25 9.15
C PHE A 109 14.27 -9.14 8.33
N ILE A 110 15.56 -8.78 8.29
CA ILE A 110 16.64 -9.63 7.83
C ILE A 110 17.22 -10.31 9.07
N LEU A 111 17.04 -11.62 9.18
CA LEU A 111 17.32 -12.38 10.40
C LEU A 111 18.79 -12.75 10.57
N SER A 112 19.55 -12.81 9.46
CA SER A 112 20.96 -13.13 9.44
C SER A 112 21.66 -12.44 8.27
N ASP A 113 22.98 -12.33 8.34
CA ASP A 113 23.78 -11.88 7.20
C ASP A 113 23.64 -12.87 6.03
N THR A 114 23.49 -12.33 4.81
CA THR A 114 23.43 -13.17 3.61
C THR A 114 24.82 -13.33 3.00
N PRO A 115 25.15 -14.49 2.38
CA PRO A 115 26.26 -14.56 1.48
C PRO A 115 26.03 -13.65 0.26
N GLU A 116 27.10 -13.25 -0.40
CA GLU A 116 26.99 -12.52 -1.66
C GLU A 116 26.63 -13.49 -2.78
N THR A 117 25.30 -13.68 -3.00
CA THR A 117 24.78 -14.54 -4.07
C THR A 117 24.60 -13.78 -5.38
N VAL A 118 24.47 -12.45 -5.30
CA VAL A 118 24.40 -11.53 -6.43
C VAL A 118 25.51 -10.50 -6.26
N PRO A 119 26.39 -10.27 -7.26
CA PRO A 119 27.52 -9.35 -7.14
C PRO A 119 27.11 -7.95 -6.63
N GLY A 120 27.75 -7.49 -5.59
CA GLY A 120 27.48 -6.21 -4.95
C GLY A 120 26.27 -6.19 -3.99
N PHE A 121 25.57 -7.32 -3.80
CA PHE A 121 24.44 -7.42 -2.88
C PHE A 121 24.72 -8.42 -1.76
N LYS A 122 25.22 -7.89 -0.67
CA LYS A 122 25.38 -8.59 0.60
C LYS A 122 24.53 -7.88 1.65
N PHE A 123 23.50 -8.54 2.12
CA PHE A 123 22.62 -7.98 3.14
C PHE A 123 23.10 -8.36 4.52
N LYS A 124 23.05 -7.41 5.42
CA LYS A 124 23.31 -7.63 6.84
C LYS A 124 22.00 -7.77 7.60
N ARG A 125 22.05 -8.47 8.71
CA ARG A 125 20.94 -8.52 9.67
C ARG A 125 20.45 -7.10 9.99
N GLY A 126 19.11 -6.92 9.99
CA GLY A 126 18.50 -5.61 10.22
C GLY A 126 17.08 -5.52 9.67
N VAL A 127 16.77 -4.43 9.01
CA VAL A 127 15.45 -4.15 8.46
C VAL A 127 15.56 -3.79 6.97
N GLN A 128 14.67 -4.33 6.17
CA GLN A 128 14.37 -3.83 4.82
C GLN A 128 13.08 -3.06 4.87
N ARG A 129 13.11 -1.78 4.50
CA ARG A 129 11.94 -0.92 4.28
C ARG A 129 11.66 -0.80 2.80
N LEU A 130 10.43 -1.05 2.41
CA LEU A 130 9.95 -0.93 1.03
C LEU A 130 8.94 0.19 0.92
N MET A 131 9.04 0.96 -0.17
CA MET A 131 8.17 2.10 -0.46
C MET A 131 7.74 2.00 -1.92
N TRP A 132 6.44 1.90 -2.16
CA TRP A 132 5.86 1.72 -3.49
C TRP A 132 4.85 2.80 -3.81
N ASP A 133 4.94 3.35 -5.01
CA ASP A 133 3.92 4.13 -5.67
C ASP A 133 3.23 3.22 -6.69
N ILE A 134 1.92 3.02 -6.52
CA ILE A 134 1.13 2.03 -7.25
C ILE A 134 0.06 2.76 -8.06
N GLU A 135 -0.03 2.48 -9.35
CA GLU A 135 -1.12 2.91 -10.23
C GLU A 135 -1.88 1.68 -10.71
N ILE A 136 -3.23 1.73 -10.60
CA ILE A 136 -4.11 0.60 -10.93
C ILE A 136 -4.94 0.92 -12.17
N ASP A 137 -4.99 -0.06 -13.08
CA ASP A 137 -5.92 -0.10 -14.21
C ASP A 137 -6.64 -1.47 -14.22
N GLY A 138 -7.88 -1.50 -13.72
CA GLY A 138 -8.63 -2.74 -13.49
C GLY A 138 -7.88 -3.69 -12.56
N ASP A 139 -7.56 -4.89 -13.05
CA ASP A 139 -6.84 -5.93 -12.32
C ASP A 139 -5.34 -5.94 -12.61
N ARG A 140 -4.84 -4.85 -13.18
CA ARG A 140 -3.42 -4.62 -13.42
C ARG A 140 -2.90 -3.48 -12.57
N ALA A 141 -1.64 -3.58 -12.16
CA ALA A 141 -0.92 -2.54 -11.44
C ALA A 141 0.42 -2.24 -12.12
N THR A 142 0.75 -0.95 -12.22
CA THR A 142 2.09 -0.47 -12.56
C THR A 142 2.69 0.16 -11.32
N ILE A 143 3.93 -0.15 -11.00
CA ILE A 143 4.52 0.17 -9.72
C ILE A 143 5.92 0.75 -9.90
N ALA A 144 6.17 1.90 -9.28
CA ALA A 144 7.49 2.41 -9.02
C ALA A 144 7.87 2.06 -7.57
N ALA A 145 8.97 1.35 -7.40
CA ALA A 145 9.36 0.78 -6.12
C ALA A 145 10.76 1.23 -5.71
N SER A 146 10.96 1.40 -4.42
CA SER A 146 12.28 1.54 -3.81
C SER A 146 12.36 0.73 -2.54
N SER A 147 13.56 0.31 -2.16
CA SER A 147 13.80 -0.26 -0.85
C SER A 147 15.09 0.29 -0.24
N GLN A 148 15.09 0.42 1.08
CA GLN A 148 16.23 0.81 1.89
C GLN A 148 16.49 -0.27 2.93
N PHE A 149 17.74 -0.69 3.02
CA PHE A 149 18.21 -1.61 4.05
C PHE A 149 18.89 -0.85 5.18
N PHE A 150 18.61 -1.26 6.40
CA PHE A 150 19.19 -0.70 7.63
C PHE A 150 19.84 -1.82 8.44
N ASP A 151 20.93 -1.50 9.13
CA ASP A 151 21.52 -2.39 10.12
C ASP A 151 20.70 -2.45 11.42
N THR A 152 21.13 -3.24 12.39
CA THR A 152 20.46 -3.37 13.69
C THR A 152 20.48 -2.10 14.55
N ASN A 153 21.31 -1.12 14.22
CA ASN A 153 21.38 0.19 14.87
C ASN A 153 20.54 1.26 14.14
N GLY A 154 19.92 0.89 13.01
CA GLY A 154 19.13 1.80 12.19
C GLY A 154 19.94 2.63 11.19
N ASN A 155 21.23 2.34 10.99
CA ASN A 155 22.03 3.03 9.99
C ASN A 155 21.68 2.51 8.59
N PRO A 156 21.51 3.41 7.58
CA PRO A 156 21.24 3.00 6.22
C PRO A 156 22.46 2.30 5.60
N LEU A 157 22.20 1.22 4.87
CA LEU A 157 23.22 0.41 4.19
C LEU A 157 23.10 0.55 2.66
N ILE A 158 22.12 -0.12 2.07
CA ILE A 158 21.93 -0.24 0.62
C ILE A 158 20.54 0.24 0.26
N ALA A 159 20.43 0.97 -0.85
CA ALA A 159 19.15 1.29 -1.47
C ALA A 159 19.05 0.61 -2.83
N THR A 160 17.84 0.11 -3.15
CA THR A 160 17.50 -0.41 -4.48
C THR A 160 16.26 0.29 -5.03
N CYS A 161 16.21 0.42 -6.35
CA CYS A 161 15.06 0.92 -7.09
C CYS A 161 14.49 -0.21 -7.94
N ALA A 162 13.21 -0.16 -8.24
CA ALA A 162 12.59 -1.14 -9.12
C ALA A 162 11.43 -0.55 -9.90
N SER A 163 11.14 -1.14 -11.05
CA SER A 163 9.81 -1.11 -11.66
C SER A 163 9.15 -2.46 -11.43
N ALA A 164 7.83 -2.46 -11.29
CA ALA A 164 7.10 -3.71 -11.15
C ALA A 164 5.75 -3.63 -11.84
N THR A 165 5.22 -4.80 -12.20
CA THR A 165 3.86 -4.97 -12.72
C THR A 165 3.12 -6.00 -11.90
N GLY A 166 1.85 -5.72 -11.60
CA GLY A 166 1.01 -6.59 -10.79
C GLY A 166 -0.23 -7.05 -11.55
N THR A 167 -0.70 -8.24 -11.20
CA THR A 167 -2.01 -8.76 -11.60
C THR A 167 -2.74 -9.22 -10.35
N ARG A 168 -4.01 -8.85 -10.23
CA ARG A 168 -4.88 -9.30 -9.15
C ARG A 168 -5.15 -10.79 -9.28
N PHE A 169 -5.25 -11.50 -8.17
CA PHE A 169 -5.81 -12.84 -8.16
C PHE A 169 -7.31 -12.73 -8.44
N GLU A 170 -7.77 -13.47 -9.43
CA GLU A 170 -9.18 -13.67 -9.67
C GLU A 170 -9.74 -14.67 -8.65
N ASP A 171 -10.99 -14.49 -8.24
CA ASP A 171 -11.69 -15.51 -7.49
C ASP A 171 -11.76 -16.76 -8.38
N ALA A 172 -11.46 -17.93 -7.81
CA ALA A 172 -11.69 -19.18 -8.47
C ALA A 172 -13.21 -19.25 -8.73
N GLN A 173 -13.62 -18.89 -9.94
CA GLN A 173 -14.99 -19.15 -10.38
C GLN A 173 -15.08 -20.68 -10.51
N ASP A 174 -16.01 -21.28 -9.79
CA ASP A 174 -16.34 -22.69 -9.91
C ASP A 174 -16.55 -22.98 -11.39
N GLU A 175 -15.64 -23.73 -12.00
CA GLU A 175 -15.84 -24.31 -13.33
C GLU A 175 -16.90 -25.42 -13.14
N ASP A 176 -18.18 -25.02 -13.31
CA ASP A 176 -19.32 -25.95 -13.42
C ASP A 176 -19.34 -26.61 -14.82
#